data_643ec0f65f60444b644544f74f02cc4b
#
_entry.id   643ec0f65f60444b644544f74f02cc4b
#
_cell.length_a   1.000
_cell.length_b   1.000
_cell.length_c   1.000
_cell.angle_alpha   90.00
_cell.angle_beta   90.00
_cell.angle_gamma   90.00
#
_symmetry.space_group_name_H-M   'P 1'
#
loop_
_entity.id
_entity.type
_entity.pdbx_description
1 polymer ?
#
loop_
_entity_poly.entity_id
_entity_poly.type
_entity_poly.pdbx_seq_one_letter_code
_entity_poly.pdbx_strand_id
1 'polypeptide(L)'
;MTPKQYSAPSVRQLAAAVDGMAGSVSEGRLRQLRMVVGMFDRAVGRDEMPGRASRTAAQLFTWASLRAFWDLAVDGQLRHLEKDVGKPLPEWTQRIVRDCLKILARQVLPAGKLVRLPSVANPEPKPTVDNRSLDALYRGMVDLAGQGPLERDGTALSYEDRTRLLAIVAVMLDAAPRSGELAAQSLSDLAPGETAVAVRRQQQKAPPNRVEEIAALAEVGTEAARSVLGGWVERVSEETRQRVLAAVEELQPLPDVEWYPLREGSQVAVRRWLKVRQQLVESLPLEGAKTALWVSLVPSKAGPPGVPLRPQGLRQAYARGITALNWVMAGEYGWEPLPTTMEQIRRSVDAVPLVDNSSNSRPPTIR
;
A
#
# COMPACT_ATOMS: atom_id res chain seq x y z
N MET A 1 -5.83 6.61 20.89
CA MET A 1 -4.69 5.70 21.16
C MET A 1 -3.77 6.39 22.13
N THR A 2 -3.49 5.78 23.28
CA THR A 2 -2.52 6.31 24.25
C THR A 2 -1.14 6.40 23.56
N PRO A 3 -0.40 7.51 23.67
CA PRO A 3 0.93 7.63 23.10
C PRO A 3 1.83 6.52 23.62
N LYS A 4 2.54 5.84 22.74
CA LYS A 4 3.47 4.79 23.14
C LYS A 4 4.58 5.41 24.00
N GLN A 5 4.68 4.99 25.25
CA GLN A 5 5.69 5.49 26.15
C GLN A 5 7.01 4.76 25.88
N TYR A 6 7.99 5.44 25.31
CA TYR A 6 9.33 4.90 25.05
C TYR A 6 10.21 5.02 26.30
N SER A 7 11.02 4.00 26.57
CA SER A 7 11.83 3.90 27.79
C SER A 7 12.96 4.94 27.86
N ALA A 8 13.71 5.10 26.78
CA ALA A 8 14.91 5.94 26.73
C ALA A 8 14.66 7.36 26.21
N PRO A 9 15.32 8.39 26.76
CA PRO A 9 15.25 9.77 26.25
C PRO A 9 15.61 9.91 24.78
N SER A 10 16.62 9.19 24.30
CA SER A 10 17.05 9.18 22.90
C SER A 10 15.94 8.70 21.95
N VAL A 11 15.21 7.65 22.36
CA VAL A 11 14.11 7.10 21.54
C VAL A 11 12.89 8.03 21.57
N ARG A 12 12.60 8.68 22.70
CA ARG A 12 11.55 9.70 22.78
C ARG A 12 11.83 10.89 21.84
N GLN A 13 13.07 11.39 21.82
CA GLN A 13 13.49 12.44 20.88
C GLN A 13 13.36 11.99 19.44
N LEU A 14 13.76 10.75 19.13
CA LEU A 14 13.64 10.19 17.78
C LEU A 14 12.16 10.03 17.36
N ALA A 15 11.31 9.58 18.27
CA ALA A 15 9.86 9.47 18.03
C ALA A 15 9.22 10.83 17.75
N ALA A 16 9.56 11.85 18.55
CA ALA A 16 9.09 13.22 18.34
C ALA A 16 9.54 13.77 16.95
N ALA A 17 10.77 13.47 16.54
CA ALA A 17 11.24 13.84 15.19
C ALA A 17 10.44 13.15 14.08
N VAL A 18 10.06 11.88 14.26
CA VAL A 18 9.21 11.13 13.31
C VAL A 18 7.79 11.69 13.27
N ASP A 19 7.22 12.02 14.42
CA ASP A 19 5.87 12.60 14.47
C ASP A 19 5.84 14.00 13.83
N GLY A 20 6.91 14.79 13.95
CA GLY A 20 7.09 16.05 13.22
C GLY A 20 7.19 15.90 11.71
N MET A 21 7.40 14.70 11.18
CA MET A 21 7.41 14.42 9.74
C MET A 21 6.00 14.05 9.20
N ALA A 22 4.99 13.97 10.05
CA ALA A 22 3.63 13.71 9.61
C ALA A 22 3.19 14.79 8.60
N GLY A 23 2.57 14.38 7.52
CA GLY A 23 2.19 15.29 6.41
C GLY A 23 3.32 15.59 5.40
N SER A 24 4.60 15.43 5.77
CA SER A 24 5.74 15.62 4.86
C SER A 24 6.23 14.32 4.21
N VAL A 25 5.78 13.18 4.70
CA VAL A 25 6.08 11.84 4.16
C VAL A 25 4.78 11.05 4.01
N SER A 26 4.78 10.08 3.09
CA SER A 26 3.62 9.19 2.93
C SER A 26 3.35 8.39 4.21
N GLU A 27 2.09 8.05 4.47
CA GLU A 27 1.72 7.21 5.63
C GLU A 27 2.48 5.87 5.67
N GLY A 28 2.75 5.29 4.50
CA GLY A 28 3.55 4.07 4.40
C GLY A 28 4.97 4.29 4.91
N ARG A 29 5.58 5.42 4.55
CA ARG A 29 6.92 5.80 5.02
C ARG A 29 6.90 6.14 6.51
N LEU A 30 5.90 6.86 6.99
CA LEU A 30 5.74 7.17 8.41
C LEU A 30 5.63 5.90 9.26
N ARG A 31 4.86 4.91 8.81
CA ARG A 31 4.79 3.59 9.48
C ARG A 31 6.14 2.87 9.51
N GLN A 32 6.92 2.94 8.43
CA GLN A 32 8.27 2.36 8.38
C GLN A 32 9.23 3.07 9.35
N LEU A 33 9.19 4.40 9.42
CA LEU A 33 9.98 5.18 10.37
C LEU A 33 9.63 4.83 11.81
N ARG A 34 8.33 4.77 12.14
CA ARG A 34 7.85 4.34 13.47
C ARG A 34 8.25 2.89 13.81
N MET A 35 8.30 2.00 12.82
CA MET A 35 8.83 0.64 13.00
C MET A 35 10.29 0.69 13.46
N VAL A 36 11.14 1.51 12.81
CA VAL A 36 12.56 1.64 13.16
C VAL A 36 12.75 2.28 14.53
N VAL A 37 11.93 3.29 14.89
CA VAL A 37 11.90 3.83 16.27
C VAL A 37 11.60 2.74 17.30
N GLY A 38 10.61 1.87 17.03
CA GLY A 38 10.30 0.73 17.89
C GLY A 38 11.43 -0.31 17.95
N MET A 39 12.23 -0.45 16.88
CA MET A 39 13.43 -1.29 16.91
C MET A 39 14.52 -0.67 17.80
N PHE A 40 14.75 0.64 17.72
CA PHE A 40 15.67 1.32 18.65
C PHE A 40 15.24 1.20 20.10
N ASP A 41 13.94 1.28 20.40
CA ASP A 41 13.41 1.11 21.76
C ASP A 41 13.78 -0.26 22.36
N ARG A 42 13.66 -1.31 21.54
CA ARG A 42 14.08 -2.67 21.92
C ARG A 42 15.59 -2.85 21.99
N ALA A 43 16.35 -2.11 21.15
CA ALA A 43 17.80 -2.22 21.11
C ALA A 43 18.46 -1.54 22.33
N VAL A 44 18.02 -0.32 22.68
CA VAL A 44 18.66 0.50 23.75
C VAL A 44 18.67 -0.20 25.12
N GLY A 45 17.74 -1.11 25.36
CA GLY A 45 17.70 -1.93 26.60
C GLY A 45 18.63 -3.15 26.60
N ARG A 46 19.42 -3.37 25.54
CA ARG A 46 20.29 -4.52 25.41
C ARG A 46 21.74 -4.19 25.72
N ASP A 47 22.47 -5.16 26.24
CA ASP A 47 23.88 -5.01 26.66
C ASP A 47 24.83 -4.71 25.48
N GLU A 48 24.47 -5.16 24.28
CA GLU A 48 25.23 -4.90 23.05
C GLU A 48 25.24 -3.43 22.65
N MET A 49 24.24 -2.65 23.09
CA MET A 49 24.17 -1.23 22.77
C MET A 49 25.06 -0.39 23.68
N PRO A 50 25.82 0.58 23.11
CA PRO A 50 26.60 1.49 23.95
C PRO A 50 25.69 2.25 24.93
N GLY A 51 26.02 2.28 26.21
CA GLY A 51 25.20 2.91 27.27
C GLY A 51 24.85 4.38 27.01
N ARG A 52 25.69 5.12 26.26
CA ARG A 52 25.40 6.49 25.82
C ARG A 52 24.27 6.59 24.79
N ALA A 53 23.92 5.50 24.09
CA ALA A 53 22.86 5.48 23.10
C ALA A 53 21.48 5.80 23.70
N SER A 54 21.29 5.62 25.00
CA SER A 54 20.06 5.94 25.70
C SER A 54 19.85 7.45 25.94
N ARG A 55 20.89 8.30 25.83
CA ARG A 55 20.86 9.70 26.29
C ARG A 55 20.20 10.65 25.30
N THR A 56 20.65 10.66 24.03
CA THR A 56 20.13 11.57 23.00
C THR A 56 19.96 10.86 21.67
N ALA A 57 19.02 11.35 20.83
CA ALA A 57 18.79 10.80 19.50
C ALA A 57 20.06 10.80 18.62
N ALA A 58 20.91 11.82 18.72
CA ALA A 58 22.17 11.88 18.00
C ALA A 58 23.14 10.74 18.37
N GLN A 59 23.11 10.24 19.60
CA GLN A 59 23.95 9.12 20.05
C GLN A 59 23.53 7.78 19.43
N LEU A 60 22.29 7.64 19.01
CA LEU A 60 21.81 6.47 18.26
C LEU A 60 22.50 6.34 16.88
N PHE A 61 22.96 7.46 16.32
CA PHE A 61 23.59 7.52 14.99
C PHE A 61 25.14 7.57 15.03
N THR A 62 25.74 7.27 16.18
CA THR A 62 27.19 7.00 16.23
C THR A 62 27.48 5.65 15.57
N TRP A 63 28.71 5.50 15.01
CA TRP A 63 29.09 4.25 14.34
C TRP A 63 28.91 3.03 15.23
N ALA A 64 29.34 3.11 16.48
CA ALA A 64 29.21 2.00 17.44
C ALA A 64 27.75 1.63 17.70
N SER A 65 26.87 2.63 17.89
CA SER A 65 25.45 2.39 18.13
C SER A 65 24.75 1.83 16.89
N LEU A 66 25.05 2.35 15.72
CA LEU A 66 24.45 1.87 14.46
C LEU A 66 24.91 0.45 14.12
N ARG A 67 26.17 0.10 14.38
CA ARG A 67 26.67 -1.25 14.15
C ARG A 67 25.97 -2.24 15.06
N ALA A 68 25.94 -1.99 16.38
CA ALA A 68 25.24 -2.84 17.34
C ALA A 68 23.75 -2.98 17.01
N PHE A 69 23.07 -1.86 16.72
CA PHE A 69 21.67 -1.87 16.27
C PHE A 69 21.47 -2.73 15.03
N TRP A 70 22.37 -2.60 14.03
CA TRP A 70 22.26 -3.31 12.77
C TRP A 70 22.43 -4.81 12.94
N ASP A 71 23.44 -5.23 13.71
CA ASP A 71 23.70 -6.64 13.99
C ASP A 71 22.49 -7.28 14.67
N LEU A 72 21.94 -6.63 15.73
CA LEU A 72 20.72 -7.07 16.40
C LEU A 72 19.49 -7.09 15.46
N ALA A 73 19.39 -6.14 14.55
CA ALA A 73 18.28 -6.07 13.61
C ALA A 73 18.35 -7.21 12.58
N VAL A 74 19.52 -7.45 11.98
CA VAL A 74 19.73 -8.49 10.98
C VAL A 74 19.49 -9.87 11.56
N ASP A 75 19.95 -10.12 12.78
CA ASP A 75 19.75 -11.37 13.51
C ASP A 75 18.28 -11.54 14.00
N GLY A 76 17.40 -10.57 13.70
CA GLY A 76 15.99 -10.63 14.05
C GLY A 76 15.67 -10.41 15.52
N GLN A 77 16.67 -10.02 16.34
CA GLN A 77 16.48 -9.79 17.79
C GLN A 77 15.58 -8.59 18.09
N LEU A 78 15.41 -7.68 17.12
CA LEU A 78 14.59 -6.48 17.23
C LEU A 78 13.19 -6.63 16.60
N ARG A 79 12.72 -7.84 16.36
CA ARG A 79 11.37 -8.10 15.84
C ARG A 79 10.30 -7.75 16.88
N HIS A 80 9.15 -7.28 16.39
CA HIS A 80 8.04 -6.86 17.25
C HIS A 80 7.23 -8.04 17.80
N LEU A 81 7.03 -9.07 16.97
CA LEU A 81 6.28 -10.25 17.36
C LEU A 81 7.22 -11.27 18.01
N GLU A 82 6.90 -11.72 19.19
CA GLU A 82 7.71 -12.64 19.99
C GLU A 82 8.04 -13.93 19.23
N LYS A 83 7.07 -14.48 18.51
CA LYS A 83 7.25 -15.67 17.65
C LYS A 83 8.24 -15.49 16.49
N ASP A 84 8.61 -14.25 16.18
CA ASP A 84 9.52 -13.92 15.09
C ASP A 84 10.90 -13.44 15.57
N VAL A 85 11.08 -13.30 16.89
CA VAL A 85 12.38 -12.96 17.48
C VAL A 85 13.39 -14.07 17.18
N GLY A 86 14.60 -13.68 16.75
CA GLY A 86 15.65 -14.60 16.31
C GLY A 86 15.54 -15.10 14.87
N LYS A 87 14.45 -14.79 14.15
CA LYS A 87 14.39 -15.05 12.71
C LYS A 87 15.09 -13.92 11.95
N PRO A 88 16.08 -14.21 11.11
CA PRO A 88 16.82 -13.21 10.36
C PRO A 88 15.92 -12.22 9.62
N LEU A 89 16.34 -10.97 9.55
CA LEU A 89 15.60 -9.94 8.85
C LEU A 89 15.76 -10.13 7.33
N PRO A 90 14.66 -10.30 6.56
CA PRO A 90 14.76 -10.43 5.11
C PRO A 90 15.46 -9.22 4.48
N GLU A 91 16.25 -9.43 3.43
CA GLU A 91 17.04 -8.38 2.76
C GLU A 91 16.22 -7.15 2.35
N TRP A 92 15.03 -7.37 1.82
CA TRP A 92 14.15 -6.25 1.45
C TRP A 92 13.74 -5.40 2.66
N THR A 93 13.60 -6.01 3.86
CA THR A 93 13.33 -5.28 5.10
C THR A 93 14.60 -4.58 5.59
N GLN A 94 15.77 -5.21 5.46
CA GLN A 94 17.05 -4.56 5.78
C GLN A 94 17.24 -3.26 4.97
N ARG A 95 16.90 -3.26 3.68
CA ARG A 95 16.93 -2.04 2.85
C ARG A 95 15.97 -0.96 3.35
N ILE A 96 14.74 -1.34 3.72
CA ILE A 96 13.78 -0.39 4.31
C ILE A 96 14.34 0.21 5.60
N VAL A 97 14.90 -0.62 6.50
CA VAL A 97 15.51 -0.16 7.74
C VAL A 97 16.66 0.80 7.45
N ARG A 98 17.56 0.45 6.53
CA ARG A 98 18.68 1.30 6.12
C ARG A 98 18.23 2.65 5.55
N ASP A 99 17.21 2.65 4.69
CA ASP A 99 16.64 3.89 4.14
C ASP A 99 16.00 4.75 5.23
N CYS A 100 15.28 4.14 6.16
CA CYS A 100 14.73 4.84 7.32
C CYS A 100 15.85 5.42 8.20
N LEU A 101 16.92 4.69 8.48
CA LEU A 101 18.08 5.19 9.23
C LEU A 101 18.69 6.42 8.55
N LYS A 102 18.79 6.43 7.21
CA LYS A 102 19.28 7.59 6.44
C LYS A 102 18.38 8.81 6.61
N ILE A 103 17.07 8.62 6.59
CA ILE A 103 16.10 9.70 6.79
C ILE A 103 16.18 10.22 8.22
N LEU A 104 16.14 9.32 9.20
CA LEU A 104 16.18 9.68 10.62
C LEU A 104 17.49 10.40 11.01
N ALA A 105 18.63 9.94 10.47
CA ALA A 105 19.91 10.60 10.68
C ALA A 105 19.90 12.06 10.22
N ARG A 106 19.29 12.35 9.07
CA ARG A 106 19.16 13.72 8.53
C ARG A 106 18.29 14.63 9.41
N GLN A 107 17.35 14.05 10.15
CA GLN A 107 16.44 14.80 11.03
C GLN A 107 17.07 15.14 12.39
N VAL A 108 17.95 14.28 12.90
CA VAL A 108 18.47 14.44 14.28
C VAL A 108 19.93 14.92 14.34
N LEU A 109 20.66 14.85 13.22
CA LEU A 109 22.04 15.29 13.16
C LEU A 109 22.16 16.66 12.49
N PRO A 110 23.20 17.44 12.84
CA PRO A 110 23.50 18.69 12.17
C PRO A 110 23.63 18.53 10.66
N ALA A 111 23.22 19.56 9.91
CA ALA A 111 23.31 19.58 8.47
C ALA A 111 24.76 19.30 8.00
N GLY A 112 24.90 18.44 6.96
CA GLY A 112 26.20 18.05 6.41
C GLY A 112 26.90 16.89 7.14
N LYS A 113 26.44 16.45 8.29
CA LYS A 113 27.03 15.29 8.99
C LYS A 113 26.69 14.00 8.25
N LEU A 114 27.69 13.36 7.67
CA LEU A 114 27.56 12.07 7.02
C LEU A 114 27.52 10.94 8.06
N VAL A 115 26.59 10.01 7.86
CA VAL A 115 26.48 8.80 8.67
C VAL A 115 26.89 7.61 7.84
N ARG A 116 27.85 6.83 8.35
CA ARG A 116 28.22 5.56 7.75
C ARG A 116 27.13 4.53 8.06
N LEU A 117 26.37 4.12 7.06
CA LEU A 117 25.35 3.08 7.17
C LEU A 117 25.92 1.74 6.70
N PRO A 118 25.43 0.61 7.25
CA PRO A 118 25.80 -0.72 6.79
C PRO A 118 25.44 -0.91 5.31
N SER A 119 26.25 -1.68 4.59
CA SER A 119 25.96 -2.09 3.22
C SER A 119 24.85 -3.14 3.23
N VAL A 120 23.97 -3.09 2.24
CA VAL A 120 22.97 -4.12 1.96
C VAL A 120 23.11 -4.51 0.50
N ALA A 121 23.05 -5.80 0.21
CA ALA A 121 23.14 -6.31 -1.15
C ALA A 121 22.17 -5.60 -2.11
N ASN A 122 22.55 -5.45 -3.37
CA ASN A 122 21.63 -4.92 -4.38
C ASN A 122 20.42 -5.83 -4.51
N PRO A 123 19.22 -5.26 -4.73
CA PRO A 123 18.04 -6.08 -4.92
C PRO A 123 18.18 -6.93 -6.17
N GLU A 124 17.89 -8.20 -6.06
CA GLU A 124 17.63 -9.01 -7.23
C GLU A 124 16.46 -8.42 -8.06
N PRO A 125 16.50 -8.56 -9.39
CA PRO A 125 15.37 -8.21 -10.22
C PRO A 125 14.11 -8.89 -9.68
N LYS A 126 13.06 -8.12 -9.50
CA LYS A 126 11.81 -8.70 -8.99
C LYS A 126 11.23 -9.62 -10.05
N PRO A 127 10.76 -10.82 -9.68
CA PRO A 127 10.28 -11.79 -10.65
C PRO A 127 9.09 -11.23 -11.46
N THR A 128 9.09 -11.57 -12.73
CA THR A 128 8.01 -11.33 -13.69
C THR A 128 7.43 -12.66 -14.14
N VAL A 129 6.38 -12.61 -14.92
CA VAL A 129 5.70 -13.74 -15.52
C VAL A 129 5.76 -13.55 -17.03
N ASP A 130 5.97 -14.59 -17.79
CA ASP A 130 5.99 -14.50 -19.25
C ASP A 130 4.58 -14.37 -19.83
N ASN A 131 4.49 -14.00 -21.09
CA ASN A 131 3.22 -13.79 -21.80
C ASN A 131 2.38 -15.06 -21.87
N ARG A 132 3.01 -16.24 -22.01
CA ARG A 132 2.31 -17.53 -22.05
C ARG A 132 1.60 -17.79 -20.73
N SER A 133 2.27 -17.50 -19.61
CA SER A 133 1.68 -17.64 -18.28
C SER A 133 0.58 -16.60 -18.03
N LEU A 134 0.68 -15.36 -18.58
CA LEU A 134 -0.41 -14.37 -18.52
C LEU A 134 -1.65 -14.84 -19.30
N ASP A 135 -1.47 -15.41 -20.48
CA ASP A 135 -2.55 -16.01 -21.28
C ASP A 135 -3.17 -17.21 -20.57
N ALA A 136 -2.34 -18.09 -19.98
CA ALA A 136 -2.80 -19.22 -19.19
C ALA A 136 -3.60 -18.76 -17.97
N LEU A 137 -3.15 -17.68 -17.27
CA LEU A 137 -3.90 -17.08 -16.19
C LEU A 137 -5.30 -16.65 -16.62
N TYR A 138 -5.42 -15.91 -17.72
CA TYR A 138 -6.72 -15.42 -18.17
C TYR A 138 -7.65 -16.57 -18.57
N ARG A 139 -7.19 -17.53 -19.39
CA ARG A 139 -7.97 -18.70 -19.79
C ARG A 139 -8.39 -19.54 -18.58
N GLY A 140 -7.44 -19.88 -17.71
CA GLY A 140 -7.74 -20.65 -16.51
C GLY A 140 -8.76 -19.94 -15.59
N MET A 141 -8.73 -18.61 -15.52
CA MET A 141 -9.75 -17.85 -14.77
C MET A 141 -11.13 -17.87 -15.44
N VAL A 142 -11.18 -17.84 -16.78
CA VAL A 142 -12.45 -18.01 -17.52
C VAL A 142 -13.05 -19.38 -17.26
N ASP A 143 -12.23 -20.44 -17.35
CA ASP A 143 -12.65 -21.82 -17.10
C ASP A 143 -13.11 -22.00 -15.66
N LEU A 144 -12.33 -21.50 -14.69
CA LEU A 144 -12.70 -21.52 -13.27
C LEU A 144 -14.02 -20.80 -13.00
N ALA A 145 -14.27 -19.66 -13.66
CA ALA A 145 -15.52 -18.93 -13.52
C ALA A 145 -16.73 -19.64 -14.13
N GLY A 146 -16.49 -20.55 -15.08
CA GLY A 146 -17.52 -21.38 -15.73
C GLY A 146 -17.87 -22.67 -14.97
N GLN A 147 -17.01 -23.12 -14.06
CA GLN A 147 -17.20 -24.35 -13.31
C GLN A 147 -18.26 -24.24 -12.20
N GLY A 148 -18.69 -25.38 -11.66
CA GLY A 148 -19.52 -25.47 -10.46
C GLY A 148 -18.80 -24.97 -9.19
N PRO A 149 -19.44 -25.01 -8.02
CA PRO A 149 -18.81 -24.67 -6.76
C PRO A 149 -17.51 -25.47 -6.57
N LEU A 150 -16.45 -24.76 -6.18
CA LEU A 150 -15.15 -25.35 -5.90
C LEU A 150 -14.91 -25.32 -4.39
N GLU A 151 -14.77 -26.50 -3.80
CA GLU A 151 -14.44 -26.62 -2.37
C GLU A 151 -13.36 -27.66 -2.18
N ARG A 152 -12.26 -27.30 -1.55
CA ARG A 152 -11.19 -28.21 -1.13
C ARG A 152 -10.35 -27.62 -0.01
N ASP A 153 -9.95 -28.48 0.95
CA ASP A 153 -9.02 -28.16 2.03
C ASP A 153 -9.41 -26.87 2.79
N GLY A 154 -10.72 -26.64 3.00
CA GLY A 154 -11.25 -25.44 3.64
C GLY A 154 -11.24 -24.19 2.76
N THR A 155 -10.87 -24.29 1.49
CA THR A 155 -10.97 -23.20 0.51
C THR A 155 -12.21 -23.41 -0.34
N ALA A 156 -13.25 -22.60 -0.10
CA ALA A 156 -14.42 -22.55 -0.94
C ALA A 156 -14.39 -21.29 -1.83
N LEU A 157 -14.64 -21.46 -3.13
CA LEU A 157 -14.84 -20.38 -4.09
C LEU A 157 -16.26 -20.40 -4.60
N SER A 158 -17.09 -19.49 -4.13
CA SER A 158 -18.46 -19.30 -4.62
C SER A 158 -18.46 -18.80 -6.07
N TYR A 159 -19.63 -18.78 -6.68
CA TYR A 159 -19.82 -18.16 -7.99
C TYR A 159 -19.41 -16.68 -7.99
N GLU A 160 -19.78 -15.96 -6.93
CA GLU A 160 -19.44 -14.54 -6.75
C GLU A 160 -17.93 -14.33 -6.60
N ASP A 161 -17.24 -15.18 -5.83
CA ASP A 161 -15.78 -15.15 -5.69
C ASP A 161 -15.09 -15.30 -7.05
N ARG A 162 -15.49 -16.30 -7.84
CA ARG A 162 -14.89 -16.58 -9.15
C ARG A 162 -15.20 -15.49 -10.17
N THR A 163 -16.43 -14.97 -10.16
CA THR A 163 -16.84 -13.86 -11.04
C THR A 163 -16.08 -12.58 -10.72
N ARG A 164 -15.96 -12.21 -9.43
CA ARG A 164 -15.15 -11.07 -9.01
C ARG A 164 -13.67 -11.25 -9.38
N LEU A 165 -13.13 -12.44 -9.16
CA LEU A 165 -11.73 -12.73 -9.41
C LEU A 165 -11.41 -12.62 -10.90
N LEU A 166 -12.27 -13.17 -11.78
CA LEU A 166 -12.11 -13.02 -13.22
C LEU A 166 -12.09 -11.55 -13.64
N ALA A 167 -12.99 -10.73 -13.14
CA ALA A 167 -13.02 -9.31 -13.42
C ALA A 167 -11.77 -8.57 -12.91
N ILE A 168 -11.29 -8.90 -11.70
CA ILE A 168 -10.04 -8.35 -11.15
C ILE A 168 -8.86 -8.69 -12.06
N VAL A 169 -8.72 -9.96 -12.45
CA VAL A 169 -7.63 -10.40 -13.33
C VAL A 169 -7.72 -9.73 -14.70
N ALA A 170 -8.91 -9.63 -15.28
CA ALA A 170 -9.13 -8.95 -16.56
C ALA A 170 -8.66 -7.49 -16.52
N VAL A 171 -9.07 -6.72 -15.50
CA VAL A 171 -8.62 -5.33 -15.33
C VAL A 171 -7.11 -5.25 -15.05
N MET A 172 -6.53 -6.20 -14.29
CA MET A 172 -5.09 -6.24 -14.07
C MET A 172 -4.29 -6.47 -15.35
N LEU A 173 -4.78 -7.34 -16.24
CA LEU A 173 -4.12 -7.67 -17.50
C LEU A 173 -4.28 -6.58 -18.57
N ASP A 174 -5.28 -5.71 -18.47
CA ASP A 174 -5.49 -4.61 -19.40
C ASP A 174 -4.88 -3.29 -18.94
N ALA A 175 -4.88 -3.00 -17.62
CA ALA A 175 -4.52 -1.69 -17.09
C ALA A 175 -3.34 -1.69 -16.09
N ALA A 176 -2.86 -2.86 -15.66
CA ALA A 176 -1.75 -3.03 -14.72
C ALA A 176 -1.82 -2.13 -13.45
N PRO A 177 -2.98 -1.97 -12.77
CA PRO A 177 -3.09 -1.12 -11.59
C PRO A 177 -2.34 -1.72 -10.39
N ARG A 178 -1.82 -0.87 -9.50
CA ARG A 178 -1.38 -1.34 -8.19
C ARG A 178 -2.56 -1.76 -7.34
N SER A 179 -2.35 -2.65 -6.37
CA SER A 179 -3.44 -3.13 -5.52
C SER A 179 -4.18 -2.02 -4.76
N GLY A 180 -3.51 -0.90 -4.46
CA GLY A 180 -4.14 0.29 -3.89
C GLY A 180 -4.99 1.06 -4.88
N GLU A 181 -4.48 1.25 -6.10
CA GLU A 181 -5.17 1.88 -7.22
C GLU A 181 -6.40 1.08 -7.63
N LEU A 182 -6.25 -0.25 -7.77
CA LEU A 182 -7.34 -1.16 -8.08
C LEU A 182 -8.44 -1.14 -7.00
N ALA A 183 -8.06 -1.22 -5.72
CA ALA A 183 -9.02 -1.20 -4.61
C ALA A 183 -9.78 0.14 -4.49
N ALA A 184 -9.19 1.23 -4.97
CA ALA A 184 -9.80 2.56 -4.95
C ALA A 184 -10.73 2.82 -6.15
N GLN A 185 -10.81 1.91 -7.13
CA GLN A 185 -11.67 2.09 -8.29
C GLN A 185 -13.16 2.15 -7.90
N SER A 186 -13.86 3.04 -8.57
CA SER A 186 -15.30 3.27 -8.44
C SER A 186 -16.03 2.94 -9.74
N LEU A 187 -17.34 2.93 -9.71
CA LEU A 187 -18.16 2.76 -10.93
C LEU A 187 -17.94 3.88 -11.93
N SER A 188 -17.63 5.10 -11.46
CA SER A 188 -17.31 6.24 -12.34
C SER A 188 -15.96 6.11 -13.05
N ASP A 189 -15.14 5.15 -12.66
CA ASP A 189 -13.87 4.83 -13.33
C ASP A 189 -14.07 3.83 -14.49
N LEU A 190 -15.30 3.46 -14.80
CA LEU A 190 -15.65 2.69 -16.00
C LEU A 190 -16.23 3.61 -17.07
N ALA A 191 -15.74 3.50 -18.29
CA ALA A 191 -16.35 4.17 -19.44
C ALA A 191 -17.70 3.52 -19.79
N PRO A 192 -18.60 4.23 -20.49
CA PRO A 192 -19.88 3.68 -20.94
C PRO A 192 -19.70 2.37 -21.70
N GLY A 193 -20.51 1.35 -21.36
CA GLY A 193 -20.41 0.01 -21.94
C GLY A 193 -19.17 -0.78 -21.49
N GLU A 194 -18.49 -0.34 -20.42
CA GLU A 194 -17.27 -0.94 -19.86
C GLU A 194 -16.14 -1.06 -20.90
N THR A 195 -16.09 -0.13 -21.86
CA THR A 195 -15.09 -0.17 -22.94
C THR A 195 -13.69 0.21 -22.48
N ALA A 196 -13.57 0.96 -21.40
CA ALA A 196 -12.31 1.36 -20.79
C ALA A 196 -12.42 1.49 -19.27
N VAL A 197 -11.28 1.47 -18.60
CA VAL A 197 -11.18 1.68 -17.15
C VAL A 197 -10.15 2.75 -16.84
N ALA A 198 -10.48 3.64 -15.89
CA ALA A 198 -9.57 4.63 -15.35
C ALA A 198 -8.71 4.04 -14.24
N VAL A 199 -7.44 4.38 -14.24
CA VAL A 199 -6.50 4.13 -13.14
C VAL A 199 -5.99 5.45 -12.62
N ARG A 200 -6.32 5.75 -11.37
CA ARG A 200 -5.82 6.94 -10.65
C ARG A 200 -4.42 6.65 -10.11
N ARG A 201 -3.40 7.09 -10.83
CA ARG A 201 -2.00 6.83 -10.46
C ARG A 201 -1.61 7.60 -9.21
N GLN A 202 -1.43 6.89 -8.11
CA GLN A 202 -0.95 7.49 -6.88
C GLN A 202 0.54 7.81 -6.99
N GLN A 203 0.90 9.05 -6.71
CA GLN A 203 2.30 9.45 -6.64
C GLN A 203 3.02 8.64 -5.55
N GLN A 204 4.15 8.03 -5.91
CA GLN A 204 4.94 7.22 -4.97
C GLN A 204 5.84 8.04 -4.05
N LYS A 205 6.15 9.27 -4.44
CA LYS A 205 6.94 10.20 -3.64
C LYS A 205 5.98 11.11 -2.89
N ALA A 206 6.17 11.21 -1.58
CA ALA A 206 5.55 12.29 -0.83
C ALA A 206 5.93 13.63 -1.49
N PRO A 207 5.01 14.58 -1.59
CA PRO A 207 5.37 15.92 -2.00
C PRO A 207 6.49 16.45 -1.10
N PRO A 208 7.36 17.36 -1.60
CA PRO A 208 8.35 18.01 -0.76
C PRO A 208 7.63 18.66 0.44
N ASN A 209 8.36 18.85 1.55
CA ASN A 209 7.79 19.46 2.74
C ASN A 209 7.21 20.84 2.38
N ARG A 210 5.89 20.97 2.39
CA ARG A 210 5.14 22.15 1.97
C ARG A 210 4.49 22.88 3.15
N VAL A 211 5.06 22.76 4.34
CA VAL A 211 4.47 23.37 5.54
C VAL A 211 4.27 24.88 5.34
N GLU A 212 5.21 25.55 4.68
CA GLU A 212 5.14 26.99 4.39
C GLU A 212 4.06 27.32 3.35
N GLU A 213 3.95 26.51 2.29
CA GLU A 213 2.88 26.66 1.28
C GLU A 213 1.49 26.39 1.89
N ILE A 214 1.37 25.33 2.71
CA ILE A 214 0.14 25.01 3.43
C ILE A 214 -0.22 26.13 4.40
N ALA A 215 0.75 26.66 5.14
CA ALA A 215 0.53 27.78 6.07
C ALA A 215 0.07 29.04 5.35
N ALA A 216 0.68 29.36 4.21
CA ALA A 216 0.29 30.50 3.37
C ALA A 216 -1.13 30.35 2.80
N LEU A 217 -1.45 29.16 2.25
CA LEU A 217 -2.77 28.89 1.68
C LEU A 217 -3.88 28.84 2.75
N ALA A 218 -3.58 28.30 3.91
CA ALA A 218 -4.50 28.27 5.05
C ALA A 218 -4.62 29.62 5.78
N GLU A 219 -3.82 30.61 5.42
CA GLU A 219 -3.71 31.91 6.09
C GLU A 219 -3.44 31.77 7.60
N VAL A 220 -2.54 30.86 7.97
CA VAL A 220 -2.14 30.57 9.36
C VAL A 220 -0.63 30.66 9.54
N GLY A 221 -0.17 30.80 10.78
CA GLY A 221 1.25 30.74 11.06
C GLY A 221 1.85 29.35 10.77
N THR A 222 3.10 29.31 10.28
CA THR A 222 3.82 28.05 9.95
C THR A 222 3.86 27.07 11.12
N GLU A 223 3.94 27.57 12.36
CA GLU A 223 3.94 26.76 13.58
C GLU A 223 2.58 26.09 13.83
N ALA A 224 1.48 26.80 13.54
CA ALA A 224 0.12 26.24 13.64
C ALA A 224 -0.08 25.17 12.57
N ALA A 225 0.34 25.41 11.32
CA ALA A 225 0.30 24.42 10.25
C ALA A 225 1.13 23.17 10.62
N ARG A 226 2.33 23.36 11.15
CA ARG A 226 3.20 22.25 11.62
C ARG A 226 2.54 21.47 12.76
N SER A 227 1.89 22.13 13.70
CA SER A 227 1.18 21.48 14.82
C SER A 227 0.02 20.62 14.33
N VAL A 228 -0.80 21.10 13.40
CA VAL A 228 -1.90 20.32 12.79
C VAL A 228 -1.36 19.11 12.03
N LEU A 229 -0.35 19.32 11.18
CA LEU A 229 0.28 18.25 10.39
C LEU A 229 0.99 17.20 11.28
N GLY A 230 1.53 17.63 12.41
CA GLY A 230 2.13 16.76 13.43
C GLY A 230 1.11 16.01 14.32
N GLY A 231 -0.18 16.29 14.18
CA GLY A 231 -1.24 15.69 15.00
C GLY A 231 -1.39 16.32 16.39
N TRP A 232 -0.76 17.47 16.66
CA TRP A 232 -0.77 18.16 17.95
C TRP A 232 -1.95 19.14 18.01
N VAL A 233 -3.15 18.60 17.87
CA VAL A 233 -4.38 19.38 17.70
C VAL A 233 -4.84 20.11 18.96
N GLU A 234 -4.36 19.72 20.13
CA GLU A 234 -4.76 20.34 21.42
C GLU A 234 -4.33 21.83 21.57
N ARG A 235 -3.42 22.30 20.72
CA ARG A 235 -2.87 23.66 20.74
C ARG A 235 -3.40 24.58 19.64
N VAL A 236 -4.32 24.08 18.84
CA VAL A 236 -4.79 24.80 17.64
C VAL A 236 -6.31 24.81 17.64
N SER A 237 -6.93 25.97 17.31
CA SER A 237 -8.38 26.07 17.20
C SER A 237 -8.91 25.13 16.11
N GLU A 238 -10.14 24.66 16.26
CA GLU A 238 -10.78 23.79 15.25
C GLU A 238 -10.87 24.51 13.89
N GLU A 239 -11.13 25.80 13.88
CA GLU A 239 -11.15 26.61 12.66
C GLU A 239 -9.79 26.60 11.93
N THR A 240 -8.69 26.82 12.67
CA THR A 240 -7.33 26.75 12.12
C THR A 240 -7.02 25.36 11.59
N ARG A 241 -7.46 24.33 12.31
CA ARG A 241 -7.32 22.94 11.88
C ARG A 241 -8.04 22.67 10.56
N GLN A 242 -9.28 23.12 10.42
CA GLN A 242 -10.06 22.94 9.20
C GLN A 242 -9.43 23.67 8.01
N ARG A 243 -8.93 24.91 8.19
CA ARG A 243 -8.22 25.65 7.15
C ARG A 243 -6.96 24.92 6.69
N VAL A 244 -6.15 24.40 7.63
CA VAL A 244 -4.94 23.64 7.29
C VAL A 244 -5.28 22.36 6.55
N LEU A 245 -6.30 21.60 6.97
CA LEU A 245 -6.71 20.38 6.28
C LEU A 245 -7.25 20.66 4.87
N ALA A 246 -8.03 21.73 4.69
CA ALA A 246 -8.50 22.17 3.38
C ALA A 246 -7.33 22.58 2.46
N ALA A 247 -6.34 23.33 2.98
CA ALA A 247 -5.15 23.68 2.23
C ALA A 247 -4.29 22.45 1.85
N VAL A 248 -4.22 21.43 2.71
CA VAL A 248 -3.55 20.16 2.41
C VAL A 248 -4.26 19.44 1.26
N GLU A 249 -5.59 19.42 1.28
CA GLU A 249 -6.40 18.80 0.24
C GLU A 249 -6.25 19.53 -1.11
N GLU A 250 -6.24 20.86 -1.09
CA GLU A 250 -6.04 21.70 -2.29
C GLU A 250 -4.63 21.55 -2.89
N LEU A 251 -3.60 21.47 -2.06
CA LEU A 251 -2.21 21.29 -2.50
C LEU A 251 -1.84 19.83 -2.85
N GLN A 252 -2.71 18.87 -2.57
CA GLN A 252 -2.49 17.53 -3.07
C GLN A 252 -2.59 17.55 -4.59
N PRO A 253 -1.54 17.16 -5.32
CA PRO A 253 -1.68 17.00 -6.75
C PRO A 253 -2.79 15.97 -7.02
N LEU A 254 -3.75 16.36 -7.85
CA LEU A 254 -4.77 15.42 -8.31
C LEU A 254 -4.04 14.20 -8.89
N PRO A 255 -4.46 12.98 -8.54
CA PRO A 255 -3.85 11.79 -9.11
C PRO A 255 -3.99 11.84 -10.63
N ASP A 256 -2.92 11.55 -11.34
CA ASP A 256 -2.98 11.40 -12.79
C ASP A 256 -3.97 10.28 -13.12
N VAL A 257 -4.97 10.59 -13.91
CA VAL A 257 -5.99 9.63 -14.35
C VAL A 257 -5.63 9.13 -15.74
N GLU A 258 -5.28 7.87 -15.82
CA GLU A 258 -4.96 7.20 -17.08
C GLU A 258 -6.11 6.27 -17.45
N TRP A 259 -6.60 6.36 -18.69
CA TRP A 259 -7.64 5.48 -19.23
C TRP A 259 -7.01 4.34 -20.02
N TYR A 260 -7.46 3.11 -19.77
CA TYR A 260 -7.01 1.91 -20.44
C TYR A 260 -8.17 1.22 -21.16
N PRO A 261 -8.01 0.80 -22.41
CA PRO A 261 -9.04 0.06 -23.11
C PRO A 261 -9.21 -1.32 -22.47
N LEU A 262 -10.45 -1.76 -22.29
CA LEU A 262 -10.75 -3.13 -21.88
C LEU A 262 -11.02 -3.99 -23.12
N ARG A 263 -10.30 -5.11 -23.22
CA ARG A 263 -10.55 -6.12 -24.25
C ARG A 263 -11.99 -6.64 -24.14
N GLU A 264 -12.56 -7.12 -25.21
CA GLU A 264 -13.95 -7.59 -25.26
C GLU A 264 -14.27 -8.61 -24.16
N GLY A 265 -13.40 -9.61 -23.97
CA GLY A 265 -13.55 -10.57 -22.87
C GLY A 265 -13.51 -9.94 -21.49
N SER A 266 -12.69 -8.89 -21.29
CA SER A 266 -12.61 -8.15 -20.03
C SER A 266 -13.89 -7.34 -19.76
N GLN A 267 -14.48 -6.74 -20.79
CA GLN A 267 -15.77 -6.05 -20.69
C GLN A 267 -16.86 -7.02 -20.24
N VAL A 268 -16.90 -8.23 -20.81
CA VAL A 268 -17.86 -9.27 -20.43
C VAL A 268 -17.64 -9.69 -18.94
N ALA A 269 -16.38 -9.87 -18.54
CA ALA A 269 -16.04 -10.23 -17.16
C ALA A 269 -16.47 -9.14 -16.16
N VAL A 270 -16.21 -7.87 -16.48
CA VAL A 270 -16.62 -6.72 -15.65
C VAL A 270 -18.15 -6.62 -15.59
N ARG A 271 -18.88 -6.71 -16.71
CA ARG A 271 -20.35 -6.68 -16.70
C ARG A 271 -20.95 -7.80 -15.86
N ARG A 272 -20.37 -9.00 -15.94
CA ARG A 272 -20.82 -10.13 -15.11
C ARG A 272 -20.62 -9.84 -13.61
N TRP A 273 -19.47 -9.25 -13.26
CA TRP A 273 -19.21 -8.82 -11.89
C TRP A 273 -20.17 -7.73 -11.43
N LEU A 274 -20.46 -6.73 -12.26
CA LEU A 274 -21.38 -5.64 -11.91
C LEU A 274 -22.78 -6.14 -11.54
N LYS A 275 -23.27 -7.20 -12.20
CA LYS A 275 -24.56 -7.84 -11.85
C LYS A 275 -24.52 -8.47 -10.45
N VAL A 276 -23.47 -9.22 -10.14
CA VAL A 276 -23.26 -9.83 -8.82
C VAL A 276 -23.11 -8.74 -7.76
N ARG A 277 -22.30 -7.74 -8.04
CA ARG A 277 -22.06 -6.61 -7.15
C ARG A 277 -23.35 -5.87 -6.81
N GLN A 278 -24.20 -5.60 -7.80
CA GLN A 278 -25.46 -4.90 -7.60
C GLN A 278 -26.34 -5.61 -6.56
N GLN A 279 -26.48 -6.91 -6.64
CA GLN A 279 -27.24 -7.72 -5.70
C GLN A 279 -26.70 -7.61 -4.26
N LEU A 280 -25.36 -7.53 -4.13
CA LEU A 280 -24.70 -7.42 -2.82
C LEU A 280 -24.90 -6.05 -2.15
N VAL A 281 -24.94 -4.97 -2.92
CA VAL A 281 -24.98 -3.60 -2.38
C VAL A 281 -26.37 -2.98 -2.32
N GLU A 282 -27.36 -3.57 -2.99
CA GLU A 282 -28.69 -3.01 -3.15
C GLU A 282 -29.38 -2.72 -1.81
N SER A 283 -29.18 -3.59 -0.82
CA SER A 283 -29.76 -3.46 0.52
C SER A 283 -28.91 -2.65 1.50
N LEU A 284 -27.70 -2.19 1.10
CA LEU A 284 -26.80 -1.51 2.01
C LEU A 284 -27.04 0.01 2.03
N PRO A 285 -27.17 0.62 3.23
CA PRO A 285 -27.34 2.07 3.38
C PRO A 285 -26.04 2.88 3.19
N LEU A 286 -24.92 2.23 2.81
CA LEU A 286 -23.59 2.83 2.75
C LEU A 286 -23.30 3.40 1.36
N GLU A 287 -23.23 4.71 1.22
CA GLU A 287 -22.92 5.39 -0.05
C GLU A 287 -21.58 4.93 -0.66
N GLY A 288 -20.54 4.74 0.15
CA GLY A 288 -19.27 4.22 -0.33
C GLY A 288 -19.37 2.81 -0.94
N ALA A 289 -20.29 1.97 -0.46
CA ALA A 289 -20.56 0.66 -1.07
C ALA A 289 -21.22 0.79 -2.44
N LYS A 290 -22.10 1.77 -2.62
CA LYS A 290 -22.80 2.00 -3.88
C LYS A 290 -21.87 2.46 -5.00
N THR A 291 -20.80 3.18 -4.67
CA THR A 291 -19.86 3.74 -5.64
C THR A 291 -18.66 2.84 -5.91
N ALA A 292 -18.14 2.07 -4.92
CA ALA A 292 -16.95 1.24 -5.07
C ALA A 292 -17.14 0.15 -6.14
N LEU A 293 -16.17 -0.04 -7.03
CA LEU A 293 -16.18 -1.11 -8.02
C LEU A 293 -15.99 -2.49 -7.36
N TRP A 294 -15.09 -2.58 -6.38
CA TRP A 294 -14.76 -3.82 -5.71
C TRP A 294 -15.29 -3.86 -4.30
N VAL A 295 -16.13 -4.86 -3.99
CA VAL A 295 -16.78 -5.02 -2.69
C VAL A 295 -16.47 -6.38 -2.06
N SER A 296 -16.60 -6.48 -0.74
CA SER A 296 -16.41 -7.73 0.01
C SER A 296 -17.57 -8.70 -0.25
N LEU A 297 -17.26 -10.00 -0.26
CA LEU A 297 -18.27 -11.07 -0.39
C LEU A 297 -18.63 -11.71 0.96
N VAL A 298 -17.82 -11.47 1.97
CA VAL A 298 -17.97 -12.03 3.31
C VAL A 298 -17.95 -10.93 4.36
N PRO A 299 -18.59 -11.15 5.51
CA PRO A 299 -18.50 -10.23 6.64
C PRO A 299 -17.06 -10.06 7.09
N SER A 300 -16.70 -8.86 7.51
CA SER A 300 -15.37 -8.52 8.03
C SER A 300 -15.49 -7.50 9.16
N LYS A 301 -14.36 -7.16 9.79
CA LYS A 301 -14.32 -6.04 10.77
C LYS A 301 -14.71 -4.69 10.16
N ALA A 302 -14.71 -4.56 8.84
CA ALA A 302 -15.13 -3.35 8.15
C ALA A 302 -16.65 -3.25 7.93
N GLY A 303 -17.36 -4.38 8.04
CA GLY A 303 -18.82 -4.43 7.87
C GLY A 303 -19.31 -5.72 7.19
N PRO A 304 -20.58 -5.74 6.78
CA PRO A 304 -21.22 -6.88 6.10
C PRO A 304 -20.65 -7.10 4.69
N PRO A 305 -21.06 -8.15 3.96
CA PRO A 305 -20.82 -8.28 2.53
C PRO A 305 -21.30 -7.02 1.79
N GLY A 306 -20.61 -6.63 0.72
CA GLY A 306 -20.92 -5.43 -0.06
C GLY A 306 -20.17 -4.16 0.36
N VAL A 307 -19.43 -4.12 1.49
CA VAL A 307 -18.58 -2.96 1.81
C VAL A 307 -17.35 -2.88 0.89
N PRO A 308 -16.82 -1.66 0.64
CA PRO A 308 -15.65 -1.48 -0.22
C PRO A 308 -14.47 -2.35 0.17
N LEU A 309 -13.87 -3.03 -0.80
CA LEU A 309 -12.76 -3.95 -0.59
C LEU A 309 -11.45 -3.17 -0.42
N ARG A 310 -10.80 -3.32 0.72
CA ARG A 310 -9.50 -2.68 0.99
C ARG A 310 -8.37 -3.38 0.22
N PRO A 311 -7.23 -2.72 -0.03
CA PRO A 311 -6.09 -3.30 -0.76
C PRO A 311 -5.60 -4.64 -0.19
N GLN A 312 -5.64 -4.81 1.13
CA GLN A 312 -5.27 -6.07 1.76
C GLN A 312 -6.29 -7.18 1.46
N GLY A 313 -7.58 -6.89 1.57
CA GLY A 313 -8.64 -7.85 1.25
C GLY A 313 -8.61 -8.28 -0.22
N LEU A 314 -8.33 -7.32 -1.12
CA LEU A 314 -8.19 -7.58 -2.54
C LEU A 314 -7.00 -8.51 -2.83
N ARG A 315 -5.83 -8.27 -2.21
CA ARG A 315 -4.67 -9.17 -2.34
C ARG A 315 -4.95 -10.57 -1.79
N GLN A 316 -5.65 -10.67 -0.66
CA GLN A 316 -6.03 -11.97 -0.09
C GLN A 316 -7.02 -12.72 -0.97
N ALA A 317 -8.02 -12.03 -1.53
CA ALA A 317 -8.98 -12.63 -2.46
C ALA A 317 -8.28 -13.15 -3.73
N TYR A 318 -7.37 -12.36 -4.30
CA TYR A 318 -6.55 -12.77 -5.44
C TYR A 318 -5.69 -13.99 -5.11
N ALA A 319 -4.92 -13.95 -4.01
CA ALA A 319 -4.04 -15.05 -3.61
C ALA A 319 -4.83 -16.36 -3.42
N ARG A 320 -5.98 -16.30 -2.72
CA ARG A 320 -6.87 -17.46 -2.53
C ARG A 320 -7.36 -18.02 -3.87
N GLY A 321 -7.77 -17.14 -4.78
CA GLY A 321 -8.27 -17.57 -6.09
C GLY A 321 -7.19 -18.19 -6.96
N ILE A 322 -5.98 -17.63 -6.99
CA ILE A 322 -4.86 -18.22 -7.76
C ILE A 322 -4.39 -19.54 -7.14
N THR A 323 -4.40 -19.66 -5.82
CA THR A 323 -4.13 -20.94 -5.16
C THR A 323 -5.13 -22.00 -5.61
N ALA A 324 -6.43 -21.68 -5.65
CA ALA A 324 -7.46 -22.59 -6.13
C ALA A 324 -7.28 -22.91 -7.63
N LEU A 325 -6.95 -21.93 -8.46
CA LEU A 325 -6.67 -22.16 -9.88
C LEU A 325 -5.46 -23.08 -10.08
N ASN A 326 -4.35 -22.79 -9.42
CA ASN A 326 -3.15 -23.63 -9.49
C ASN A 326 -3.44 -25.05 -9.07
N TRP A 327 -4.35 -25.22 -8.11
CA TRP A 327 -4.76 -26.55 -7.68
C TRP A 327 -5.64 -27.26 -8.72
N VAL A 328 -6.62 -26.59 -9.31
CA VAL A 328 -7.50 -27.17 -10.35
C VAL A 328 -6.67 -27.61 -11.55
N MET A 329 -5.67 -26.81 -11.91
CA MET A 329 -4.81 -27.03 -13.06
C MET A 329 -3.60 -27.94 -12.79
N ALA A 330 -3.42 -28.39 -11.54
CA ALA A 330 -2.26 -29.20 -11.09
C ALA A 330 -2.18 -30.58 -11.72
N GLY A 331 -2.33 -30.86 -12.82
CA GLY A 331 -2.29 -32.13 -13.57
C GLY A 331 -2.37 -31.90 -15.06
N GLU A 332 -2.65 -30.67 -15.43
CA GLU A 332 -2.74 -30.29 -16.83
C GLU A 332 -1.33 -30.19 -17.44
N TYR A 333 -1.16 -30.80 -18.60
CA TYR A 333 0.11 -30.84 -19.31
C TYR A 333 0.60 -29.42 -19.65
N GLY A 334 1.81 -29.11 -19.18
CA GLY A 334 2.44 -27.79 -19.41
C GLY A 334 1.94 -26.67 -18.51
N TRP A 335 1.15 -26.99 -17.46
CA TRP A 335 0.79 -26.00 -16.44
C TRP A 335 1.96 -25.74 -15.50
N GLU A 336 2.32 -24.47 -15.36
CA GLU A 336 3.23 -23.99 -14.33
C GLU A 336 2.46 -23.17 -13.30
N PRO A 337 2.69 -23.39 -11.98
CA PRO A 337 1.97 -22.67 -10.94
C PRO A 337 2.15 -21.15 -11.06
N LEU A 338 1.04 -20.45 -11.16
CA LEU A 338 1.02 -19.01 -11.26
C LEU A 338 1.28 -18.32 -9.91
N PRO A 339 1.91 -17.15 -9.88
CA PRO A 339 2.23 -16.45 -8.65
C PRO A 339 0.98 -15.91 -7.97
N THR A 340 0.88 -16.14 -6.66
CA THR A 340 -0.21 -15.63 -5.81
C THR A 340 -0.08 -14.15 -5.46
N THR A 341 0.92 -13.45 -6.00
CA THR A 341 1.15 -12.02 -5.76
C THR A 341 0.72 -11.17 -6.96
N MET A 342 -0.28 -10.31 -6.78
CA MET A 342 -0.76 -9.38 -7.80
C MET A 342 0.36 -8.52 -8.40
N GLU A 343 1.32 -8.12 -7.59
CA GLU A 343 2.42 -7.24 -8.01
C GLU A 343 3.35 -7.89 -9.03
N GLN A 344 3.49 -9.20 -9.03
CA GLN A 344 4.27 -9.94 -10.01
C GLN A 344 3.58 -9.92 -11.37
N ILE A 345 2.28 -10.18 -11.41
CA ILE A 345 1.48 -10.06 -12.64
C ILE A 345 1.52 -8.63 -13.18
N ARG A 346 1.27 -7.64 -12.32
CA ARG A 346 1.29 -6.23 -12.71
C ARG A 346 2.58 -5.80 -13.41
N ARG A 347 3.73 -6.30 -12.97
CA ARG A 347 5.03 -5.96 -13.57
C ARG A 347 5.26 -6.61 -14.92
N SER A 348 4.52 -7.66 -15.21
CA SER A 348 4.65 -8.44 -16.44
C SER A 348 3.72 -7.92 -17.54
N VAL A 349 2.77 -7.05 -17.20
CA VAL A 349 1.82 -6.49 -18.14
C VAL A 349 2.34 -5.17 -18.68
N ASP A 350 2.42 -5.07 -20.00
CA ASP A 350 2.72 -3.84 -20.73
C ASP A 350 1.40 -3.17 -21.15
N ALA A 351 0.81 -2.44 -20.20
CA ALA A 351 -0.47 -1.77 -20.41
C ALA A 351 -0.26 -0.42 -21.09
N VAL A 352 -0.92 -0.19 -22.21
CA VAL A 352 -0.84 1.06 -22.99
C VAL A 352 -2.09 1.90 -22.72
N PRO A 353 -1.96 3.10 -22.14
CA PRO A 353 -3.10 3.98 -21.92
C PRO A 353 -3.64 4.54 -23.24
N LEU A 354 -4.91 4.86 -23.26
CA LEU A 354 -5.51 5.62 -24.35
C LEU A 354 -4.88 7.02 -24.39
N VAL A 355 -4.38 7.42 -25.56
CA VAL A 355 -3.70 8.71 -25.72
C VAL A 355 -4.76 9.81 -25.68
N ASP A 356 -4.90 10.45 -24.53
CA ASP A 356 -5.27 11.85 -24.34
C ASP A 356 -5.27 12.18 -22.82
N ASN A 357 -4.08 12.40 -22.29
CA ASN A 357 -3.88 12.66 -20.86
C ASN A 357 -3.87 14.17 -20.51
N SER A 358 -4.22 15.01 -21.45
CA SER A 358 -4.32 16.43 -21.16
C SER A 358 -5.67 16.75 -20.50
N SER A 359 -5.66 16.89 -19.16
CA SER A 359 -6.61 17.68 -18.36
C SER A 359 -8.10 17.29 -18.30
N ASN A 360 -8.54 16.12 -18.71
CA ASN A 360 -9.97 15.78 -18.64
C ASN A 360 -10.24 14.45 -17.94
N SER A 361 -10.84 14.54 -16.74
CA SER A 361 -11.40 13.43 -16.00
C SER A 361 -12.63 12.75 -16.66
N ARG A 362 -12.94 13.09 -17.90
CA ARG A 362 -14.07 12.50 -18.64
C ARG A 362 -13.67 11.20 -19.34
N PRO A 363 -14.55 10.18 -19.31
CA PRO A 363 -14.31 8.95 -20.04
C PRO A 363 -14.17 9.23 -21.54
N PRO A 364 -13.19 8.62 -22.23
CA PRO A 364 -13.02 8.78 -23.66
C PRO A 364 -14.25 8.22 -24.38
N THR A 365 -14.73 8.95 -25.38
CA THR A 365 -15.74 8.43 -26.32
C THR A 365 -15.01 7.54 -27.31
N ILE A 366 -15.08 6.24 -27.12
CA ILE A 366 -14.56 5.26 -28.07
C ILE A 366 -15.59 5.18 -29.21
N ARG A 367 -15.18 5.63 -30.39
CA ARG A 367 -15.97 5.50 -31.63
C ARG A 367 -15.85 4.10 -32.21
#